data_916cdd62bd9cd71087aa980813649a20
#
_entry.id   916cdd62bd9cd71087aa980813649a20
#
_cell.length_a   1.000
_cell.length_b   1.000
_cell.length_c   1.000
_cell.angle_alpha   90.00
_cell.angle_beta   90.00
_cell.angle_gamma   90.00
#
_symmetry.space_group_name_H-M   'P 1'
#
loop_
_entity.id
_entity.type
_entity.pdbx_description
1 polymer ?
#
loop_
_entity_poly.entity_id
_entity_poly.type
_entity_poly.pdbx_seq_one_letter_code
_entity_poly.pdbx_strand_id
1 'polypeptide(L)'
;MKFQKINQQIKNRLIFFVIIFICFASSIYLISYALKDKISFFYSPSEIDQLEIGENQLLRIGGLLKKDTLRLENAIWHFEITDENGISVPVIFDKTLPNLVEENKGIIVEGLLKNKVLIAITVLAKHDENYMPQSAIDKMKLEDTWRGN
;
A
#
# COMPACT_ATOMS: atom_id res chain seq x y z
N MET A 1 -23.57 15.67 -55.28
CA MET A 1 -23.55 16.09 -53.86
C MET A 1 -22.74 17.37 -53.74
N LYS A 2 -23.39 18.52 -53.45
CA LYS A 2 -22.70 19.80 -53.25
C LYS A 2 -22.14 19.80 -51.82
N PHE A 3 -20.81 19.67 -51.66
CA PHE A 3 -20.15 19.95 -50.41
C PHE A 3 -20.31 21.45 -50.08
N GLN A 4 -21.18 21.77 -49.14
CA GLN A 4 -21.31 23.13 -48.60
C GLN A 4 -19.96 23.55 -48.02
N LYS A 5 -19.40 24.67 -48.55
CA LYS A 5 -18.20 25.28 -47.96
C LYS A 5 -18.51 25.67 -46.53
N ILE A 6 -17.95 24.93 -45.59
CA ILE A 6 -18.05 25.22 -44.15
C ILE A 6 -17.45 26.60 -43.91
N ASN A 7 -18.24 27.50 -43.34
CA ASN A 7 -17.83 28.88 -43.06
C ASN A 7 -16.55 28.87 -42.21
N GLN A 8 -15.56 29.69 -42.57
CA GLN A 8 -14.24 29.74 -41.92
C GLN A 8 -14.33 29.86 -40.38
N GLN A 9 -15.31 30.59 -39.87
CA GLN A 9 -15.57 30.76 -38.45
C GLN A 9 -16.01 29.44 -37.77
N ILE A 10 -16.82 28.65 -38.45
CA ILE A 10 -17.27 27.34 -37.95
C ILE A 10 -16.08 26.36 -37.91
N LYS A 11 -15.25 26.39 -38.95
CA LYS A 11 -14.03 25.57 -39.04
C LYS A 11 -13.07 25.88 -37.91
N ASN A 12 -12.82 27.16 -37.62
CA ASN A 12 -11.93 27.55 -36.53
C ASN A 12 -12.47 27.12 -35.14
N ARG A 13 -13.78 27.25 -34.91
CA ARG A 13 -14.42 26.76 -33.69
C ARG A 13 -14.32 25.24 -33.56
N LEU A 14 -14.54 24.51 -34.64
CA LEU A 14 -14.42 23.06 -34.67
C LEU A 14 -12.98 22.63 -34.33
N ILE A 15 -11.97 23.25 -34.94
CA ILE A 15 -10.56 23.00 -34.66
C ILE A 15 -10.25 23.26 -33.19
N PHE A 16 -10.75 24.35 -32.62
CA PHE A 16 -10.56 24.68 -31.20
C PHE A 16 -11.13 23.58 -30.27
N PHE A 17 -12.34 23.11 -30.54
CA PHE A 17 -12.92 22.00 -29.74
C PHE A 17 -12.18 20.69 -29.92
N VAL A 18 -11.68 20.38 -31.11
CA VAL A 18 -10.86 19.19 -31.35
C VAL A 18 -9.55 19.27 -30.60
N ILE A 19 -8.89 20.40 -30.54
CA ILE A 19 -7.65 20.58 -29.75
C ILE A 19 -7.93 20.38 -28.26
N ILE A 20 -9.00 20.99 -27.73
CA ILE A 20 -9.39 20.80 -26.33
C ILE A 20 -9.64 19.31 -26.03
N PHE A 21 -10.37 18.64 -26.92
CA PHE A 21 -10.67 17.22 -26.74
C PHE A 21 -9.40 16.35 -26.74
N ILE A 22 -8.46 16.63 -27.64
CA ILE A 22 -7.17 15.94 -27.70
C ILE A 22 -6.35 16.19 -26.42
N CYS A 23 -6.28 17.44 -25.94
CA CYS A 23 -5.60 17.76 -24.68
C CYS A 23 -6.22 17.05 -23.48
N PHE A 24 -7.55 16.99 -23.42
CA PHE A 24 -8.26 16.30 -22.35
C PHE A 24 -8.03 14.79 -22.39
N ALA A 25 -8.15 14.17 -23.56
CA ALA A 25 -7.87 12.74 -23.74
C ALA A 25 -6.40 12.39 -23.41
N SER A 26 -5.46 13.24 -23.82
CA SER A 26 -4.04 13.09 -23.49
C SER A 26 -3.80 13.19 -21.99
N SER A 27 -4.46 14.10 -21.29
CA SER A 27 -4.34 14.24 -19.83
C SER A 27 -4.85 12.99 -19.11
N ILE A 28 -6.01 12.47 -19.50
CA ILE A 28 -6.56 11.23 -18.93
C ILE A 28 -5.60 10.05 -19.17
N TYR A 29 -5.06 9.93 -20.37
CA TYR A 29 -4.11 8.89 -20.72
C TYR A 29 -2.84 8.97 -19.86
N LEU A 30 -2.24 10.15 -19.70
CA LEU A 30 -1.05 10.35 -18.89
C LEU A 30 -1.31 10.08 -17.41
N ILE A 31 -2.45 10.50 -16.86
CA ILE A 31 -2.84 10.21 -15.48
C ILE A 31 -3.01 8.70 -15.30
N SER A 32 -3.73 8.03 -16.19
CA SER A 32 -3.92 6.58 -16.14
C SER A 32 -2.61 5.82 -16.22
N TYR A 33 -1.69 6.26 -17.07
CA TYR A 33 -0.35 5.70 -17.19
C TYR A 33 0.48 5.90 -15.92
N ALA A 34 0.47 7.10 -15.34
CA ALA A 34 1.21 7.41 -14.12
C ALA A 34 0.69 6.67 -12.87
N LEU A 35 -0.61 6.33 -12.85
CA LEU A 35 -1.23 5.59 -11.75
C LEU A 35 -1.07 4.08 -11.85
N LYS A 36 -0.82 3.55 -13.06
CA LYS A 36 -0.79 2.12 -13.32
C LYS A 36 0.18 1.34 -12.41
N ASP A 37 1.34 1.92 -12.11
CA ASP A 37 2.39 1.27 -11.31
C ASP A 37 2.33 1.65 -9.82
N LYS A 38 1.38 2.50 -9.40
CA LYS A 38 1.29 3.00 -8.01
C LYS A 38 0.11 2.46 -7.23
N ILE A 39 -0.77 1.69 -7.84
CA ILE A 39 -1.89 1.06 -7.14
C ILE A 39 -1.38 -0.26 -6.56
N SER A 40 -0.88 -0.23 -5.34
CA SER A 40 -0.65 -1.45 -4.57
C SER A 40 -1.95 -1.83 -3.88
N PHE A 41 -2.49 -2.98 -4.23
CA PHE A 41 -3.65 -3.55 -3.56
C PHE A 41 -3.27 -4.03 -2.16
N PHE A 42 -4.14 -3.77 -1.19
CA PHE A 42 -3.97 -4.24 0.18
C PHE A 42 -4.68 -5.58 0.32
N TYR A 43 -3.97 -6.58 0.78
CA TYR A 43 -4.48 -7.92 0.98
C TYR A 43 -4.22 -8.42 2.39
N SER A 44 -5.11 -9.28 2.88
CA SER A 44 -4.85 -10.13 4.04
C SER A 44 -4.17 -11.44 3.60
N PRO A 45 -3.47 -12.15 4.50
CA PRO A 45 -2.91 -13.47 4.21
C PRO A 45 -3.90 -14.46 3.60
N SER A 46 -5.13 -14.51 4.11
CA SER A 46 -6.19 -15.40 3.59
C SER A 46 -6.65 -15.06 2.17
N GLU A 47 -6.67 -13.78 1.80
CA GLU A 47 -7.02 -13.38 0.44
C GLU A 47 -5.96 -13.80 -0.57
N ILE A 48 -4.67 -13.76 -0.19
CA ILE A 48 -3.58 -14.17 -1.07
C ILE A 48 -3.63 -15.66 -1.39
N ASP A 49 -4.00 -16.49 -0.41
CA ASP A 49 -4.10 -17.93 -0.63
C ASP A 49 -5.25 -18.31 -1.58
N GLN A 50 -6.31 -17.50 -1.63
CA GLN A 50 -7.48 -17.71 -2.47
C GLN A 50 -7.35 -17.13 -3.89
N LEU A 51 -6.48 -16.13 -4.07
CA LEU A 51 -6.32 -15.43 -5.34
C LEU A 51 -5.16 -16.03 -6.14
N GLU A 52 -5.38 -16.28 -7.42
CA GLU A 52 -4.31 -16.53 -8.39
C GLU A 52 -3.58 -15.21 -8.68
N ILE A 53 -2.72 -14.79 -7.76
CA ILE A 53 -1.94 -13.58 -7.91
C ILE A 53 -0.78 -13.88 -8.86
N GLY A 54 -0.65 -13.05 -9.90
CA GLY A 54 0.44 -13.17 -10.87
C GLY A 54 1.82 -13.02 -10.19
N GLU A 55 2.79 -13.79 -10.66
CA GLU A 55 4.17 -13.65 -10.19
C GLU A 55 4.70 -12.24 -10.45
N ASN A 56 5.50 -11.72 -9.51
CA ASN A 56 6.10 -10.37 -9.54
C ASN A 56 5.11 -9.19 -9.46
N GLN A 57 3.91 -9.41 -8.96
CA GLN A 57 2.99 -8.31 -8.66
C GLN A 57 3.39 -7.64 -7.34
N LEU A 58 3.43 -6.30 -7.35
CA LEU A 58 3.65 -5.52 -6.14
C LEU A 58 2.38 -5.54 -5.27
N LEU A 59 2.51 -6.08 -4.07
CA LEU A 59 1.41 -6.26 -3.12
C LEU A 59 1.71 -5.57 -1.81
N ARG A 60 0.65 -5.19 -1.13
CA ARG A 60 0.66 -4.77 0.28
C ARG A 60 -0.09 -5.79 1.11
N ILE A 61 0.62 -6.45 2.02
CA ILE A 61 0.03 -7.43 2.92
C ILE A 61 0.00 -6.85 4.32
N GLY A 62 -1.18 -6.84 4.93
CA GLY A 62 -1.38 -6.45 6.32
C GLY A 62 -1.83 -7.63 7.16
N GLY A 63 -1.30 -7.70 8.37
CA GLY A 63 -1.64 -8.74 9.33
C GLY A 63 -0.88 -8.55 10.63
N LEU A 64 -0.78 -9.59 11.42
CA LEU A 64 0.02 -9.64 12.64
C LEU A 64 1.35 -10.35 12.38
N LEU A 65 2.43 -9.84 12.96
CA LEU A 65 3.69 -10.58 12.97
C LEU A 65 3.52 -11.83 13.85
N LYS A 66 3.62 -13.00 13.25
CA LYS A 66 3.40 -14.27 13.92
C LYS A 66 4.50 -14.52 14.94
N LYS A 67 4.08 -14.92 16.14
CA LYS A 67 4.98 -15.22 17.26
C LYS A 67 5.99 -16.34 16.93
N ASP A 68 7.21 -16.20 17.44
CA ASP A 68 8.31 -17.16 17.32
C ASP A 68 8.76 -17.43 15.86
N THR A 69 8.44 -16.52 14.92
CA THR A 69 8.84 -16.65 13.51
C THR A 69 9.91 -15.66 13.07
N LEU A 70 10.15 -14.62 13.87
CA LEU A 70 11.14 -13.59 13.54
C LEU A 70 12.58 -14.10 13.71
N ARG A 71 13.31 -14.24 12.63
CA ARG A 71 14.70 -14.74 12.60
C ARG A 71 15.57 -13.90 11.71
N LEU A 72 16.81 -13.69 12.12
CA LEU A 72 17.84 -13.03 11.33
C LEU A 72 18.86 -14.07 10.89
N GLU A 73 18.91 -14.38 9.61
CA GLU A 73 19.86 -15.32 9.02
C GLU A 73 20.63 -14.64 7.89
N ASN A 74 21.96 -14.64 7.96
CA ASN A 74 22.85 -14.02 6.95
C ASN A 74 22.49 -12.56 6.62
N ALA A 75 22.12 -11.75 7.63
CA ALA A 75 21.65 -10.37 7.50
C ALA A 75 20.31 -10.20 6.76
N ILE A 76 19.55 -11.27 6.59
CA ILE A 76 18.21 -11.28 6.00
C ILE A 76 17.21 -11.65 7.08
N TRP A 77 16.14 -10.86 7.21
CA TRP A 77 15.05 -11.15 8.12
C TRP A 77 14.06 -12.12 7.47
N HIS A 78 13.73 -13.16 8.22
CA HIS A 78 12.68 -14.13 7.87
C HIS A 78 11.61 -14.07 8.96
N PHE A 79 10.35 -13.94 8.56
CA PHE A 79 9.21 -13.93 9.46
C PHE A 79 7.92 -14.30 8.73
N GLU A 80 6.85 -14.52 9.46
CA GLU A 80 5.52 -14.80 8.90
C GLU A 80 4.52 -13.73 9.31
N ILE A 81 3.66 -13.34 8.38
CA ILE A 81 2.50 -12.49 8.65
C ILE A 81 1.28 -13.39 8.67
N THR A 82 0.50 -13.29 9.74
CA THR A 82 -0.73 -14.06 9.91
C THR A 82 -1.95 -13.16 10.03
N ASP A 83 -3.11 -13.69 9.75
CA ASP A 83 -4.41 -13.04 9.95
C ASP A 83 -5.22 -13.75 11.05
N GLU A 84 -6.44 -13.27 11.29
CA GLU A 84 -7.38 -13.82 12.26
C GLU A 84 -7.82 -15.26 11.91
N ASN A 85 -7.71 -15.66 10.65
CA ASN A 85 -8.04 -17.00 10.18
C ASN A 85 -6.88 -17.99 10.38
N GLY A 86 -5.72 -17.53 10.88
CA GLY A 86 -4.54 -18.35 11.12
C GLY A 86 -3.74 -18.70 9.86
N ILE A 87 -4.09 -18.11 8.71
CA ILE A 87 -3.33 -18.26 7.47
C ILE A 87 -2.10 -17.37 7.55
N SER A 88 -0.96 -17.90 7.13
CA SER A 88 0.33 -17.20 7.21
C SER A 88 1.00 -17.10 5.86
N VAL A 89 1.65 -15.96 5.63
CA VAL A 89 2.49 -15.70 4.45
C VAL A 89 3.92 -15.50 4.91
N PRO A 90 4.88 -16.32 4.44
CA PRO A 90 6.28 -16.13 4.74
C PRO A 90 6.84 -14.90 4.04
N VAL A 91 7.68 -14.15 4.74
CA VAL A 91 8.28 -12.89 4.30
C VAL A 91 9.79 -12.96 4.42
N ILE A 92 10.47 -12.44 3.42
CA ILE A 92 11.94 -12.26 3.38
C ILE A 92 12.22 -10.78 3.22
N PHE A 93 13.07 -10.21 4.08
CA PHE A 93 13.42 -8.79 4.08
C PHE A 93 14.92 -8.59 4.30
N ASP A 94 15.60 -7.96 3.34
CA ASP A 94 17.06 -7.80 3.25
C ASP A 94 17.60 -6.47 3.80
N LYS A 95 16.73 -5.68 4.48
CA LYS A 95 17.10 -4.38 5.05
C LYS A 95 16.93 -4.37 6.57
N THR A 96 17.30 -3.26 7.19
CA THR A 96 17.08 -3.06 8.62
C THR A 96 15.60 -3.01 8.95
N LEU A 97 15.16 -3.86 9.86
CA LEU A 97 13.79 -3.90 10.35
C LEU A 97 13.53 -2.64 11.22
N PRO A 98 12.36 -1.98 11.08
CA PRO A 98 12.01 -0.87 11.96
C PRO A 98 11.93 -1.29 13.44
N ASN A 99 12.39 -0.43 14.34
CA ASN A 99 12.42 -0.72 15.80
C ASN A 99 11.04 -0.97 16.42
N LEU A 100 9.97 -0.59 15.75
CA LEU A 100 8.59 -0.77 16.21
C LEU A 100 7.96 -2.09 15.79
N VAL A 101 8.69 -2.92 15.05
CA VAL A 101 8.21 -4.26 14.65
C VAL A 101 8.35 -5.20 15.82
N GLU A 102 7.22 -5.65 16.35
CA GLU A 102 7.13 -6.57 17.49
C GLU A 102 6.19 -7.72 17.15
N GLU A 103 6.43 -8.89 17.75
CA GLU A 103 5.58 -10.06 17.58
C GLU A 103 4.16 -9.81 18.13
N ASN A 104 3.17 -10.39 17.47
CA ASN A 104 1.73 -10.22 17.72
C ASN A 104 1.22 -8.78 17.53
N LYS A 105 2.01 -7.90 16.91
CA LYS A 105 1.57 -6.55 16.55
C LYS A 105 1.29 -6.41 15.05
N GLY A 106 0.47 -5.42 14.73
CA GLY A 106 0.10 -5.09 13.34
C GLY A 106 1.30 -4.68 12.51
N ILE A 107 1.46 -5.32 11.36
CA ILE A 107 2.52 -5.05 10.41
C ILE A 107 1.94 -4.95 9.01
N ILE A 108 2.49 -4.05 8.22
CA ILE A 108 2.18 -3.92 6.79
C ILE A 108 3.47 -4.11 6.02
N VAL A 109 3.47 -5.04 5.10
CA VAL A 109 4.63 -5.33 4.26
C VAL A 109 4.28 -5.11 2.80
N GLU A 110 5.09 -4.34 2.12
CA GLU A 110 5.01 -4.12 0.68
C GLU A 110 6.16 -4.86 0.00
N GLY A 111 5.83 -5.66 -1.00
CA GLY A 111 6.81 -6.47 -1.69
C GLY A 111 6.25 -7.20 -2.90
N LEU A 112 7.09 -8.05 -3.48
CA LEU A 112 6.76 -8.88 -4.64
C LEU A 112 6.47 -10.31 -4.16
N LEU A 113 5.32 -10.85 -4.55
CA LEU A 113 4.99 -12.24 -4.26
C LEU A 113 5.68 -13.17 -5.27
N LYS A 114 6.47 -14.12 -4.79
CA LYS A 114 7.14 -15.13 -5.61
C LYS A 114 7.08 -16.49 -4.93
N ASN A 115 6.50 -17.46 -5.59
CA ASN A 115 6.37 -18.83 -5.04
C ASN A 115 5.74 -18.86 -3.63
N LYS A 116 4.68 -18.08 -3.40
CA LYS A 116 4.01 -17.93 -2.10
C LYS A 116 4.88 -17.32 -0.98
N VAL A 117 6.05 -16.77 -1.31
CA VAL A 117 6.92 -16.01 -0.40
C VAL A 117 6.88 -14.55 -0.79
N LEU A 118 6.67 -13.66 0.16
CA LEU A 118 6.71 -12.22 -0.06
C LEU A 118 8.15 -11.72 0.09
N ILE A 119 8.74 -11.27 -1.00
CA ILE A 119 10.03 -10.57 -1.00
C ILE A 119 9.76 -9.11 -0.67
N ALA A 120 9.99 -8.73 0.56
CA ALA A 120 9.65 -7.41 1.07
C ALA A 120 10.59 -6.33 0.57
N ILE A 121 10.03 -5.21 0.13
CA ILE A 121 10.73 -3.98 -0.24
C ILE A 121 10.68 -2.99 0.91
N THR A 122 9.52 -2.93 1.60
CA THR A 122 9.24 -2.03 2.71
C THR A 122 8.45 -2.73 3.78
N VAL A 123 8.81 -2.50 5.03
CA VAL A 123 8.11 -3.01 6.22
C VAL A 123 7.69 -1.81 7.07
N LEU A 124 6.41 -1.74 7.43
CA LEU A 124 5.82 -0.70 8.25
C LEU A 124 5.16 -1.35 9.48
N ALA A 125 5.57 -0.95 10.66
CA ALA A 125 4.86 -1.31 11.88
C ALA A 125 3.64 -0.39 12.05
N LYS A 126 2.49 -0.96 12.40
CA LYS A 126 1.31 -0.18 12.77
C LYS A 126 1.55 0.38 14.18
N HIS A 127 1.49 1.69 14.34
CA HIS A 127 1.46 2.31 15.66
C HIS A 127 0.19 1.90 16.39
N ASP A 128 0.33 1.54 17.68
CA ASP A 128 -0.83 1.40 18.56
C ASP A 128 -1.50 2.78 18.67
N GLU A 129 -2.77 2.88 18.32
CA GLU A 129 -3.56 4.12 18.36
C GLU A 129 -3.67 4.68 19.79
N ASN A 130 -3.34 3.88 20.81
CA ASN A 130 -3.33 4.23 22.22
C ASN A 130 -1.96 4.68 22.75
N TYR A 131 -0.96 4.94 21.89
CA TYR A 131 0.32 5.45 22.35
C TYR A 131 0.18 6.90 22.84
N MET A 132 0.04 7.06 24.14
CA MET A 132 0.15 8.37 24.81
C MET A 132 1.60 8.51 25.33
N PRO A 133 2.34 9.54 24.89
CA PRO A 133 3.70 9.78 25.38
C PRO A 133 3.70 9.88 26.92
N GLN A 134 4.69 9.32 27.60
CA GLN A 134 4.80 9.36 29.07
C GLN A 134 4.69 10.80 29.61
N SER A 135 5.26 11.76 28.90
CA SER A 135 5.15 13.18 29.24
C SER A 135 3.71 13.74 29.22
N ALA A 136 2.83 13.15 28.40
CA ALA A 136 1.42 13.52 28.37
C ALA A 136 0.65 12.85 29.51
N ILE A 137 0.96 11.60 29.82
CA ILE A 137 0.41 10.86 30.95
C ILE A 137 0.76 11.55 32.27
N ASP A 138 2.00 11.98 32.44
CA ASP A 138 2.47 12.65 33.65
C ASP A 138 1.79 14.01 33.82
N LYS A 139 1.57 14.77 32.75
CA LYS A 139 0.79 16.01 32.81
C LYS A 139 -0.67 15.77 33.19
N MET A 140 -1.32 14.76 32.63
CA MET A 140 -2.71 14.42 32.97
C MET A 140 -2.86 13.94 34.40
N LYS A 141 -1.88 13.20 34.95
CA LYS A 141 -1.87 12.80 36.35
C LYS A 141 -1.74 14.00 37.30
N LEU A 142 -0.94 15.00 36.90
CA LEU A 142 -0.77 16.24 37.68
C LEU A 142 -2.04 17.09 37.68
N GLU A 143 -2.86 17.03 36.63
CA GLU A 143 -4.10 17.78 36.50
C GLU A 143 -5.35 17.03 37.02
N ASP A 144 -5.19 15.86 37.62
CA ASP A 144 -6.29 15.01 38.17
C ASP A 144 -7.40 14.68 37.13
N THR A 145 -7.11 14.83 35.85
CA THR A 145 -8.05 14.64 34.74
C THR A 145 -7.97 13.24 34.12
N TRP A 146 -6.99 12.41 34.52
CA TRP A 146 -6.85 11.08 33.96
C TRP A 146 -7.67 10.04 34.74
N ARG A 147 -8.74 9.56 34.10
CA ARG A 147 -9.48 8.38 34.56
C ARG A 147 -9.03 7.18 33.72
N GLY A 148 -8.00 6.48 34.18
CA GLY A 148 -7.60 5.22 33.59
C GLY A 148 -8.60 4.11 33.93
N ASN A 149 -9.06 3.40 32.90
CA ASN A 149 -9.70 2.11 33.08
C ASN A 149 -8.64 1.02 33.16
#